data_88328c5855e87ecc089246a33e1bfa95
#
_entry.id   88328c5855e87ecc089246a33e1bfa95
#
_cell.length_a   1.000
_cell.length_b   1.000
_cell.length_c   1.000
_cell.angle_alpha   90.00
_cell.angle_beta   90.00
_cell.angle_gamma   90.00
#
_symmetry.space_group_name_H-M   'P 1'
#
loop_
_entity.id
_entity.type
_entity.pdbx_description
1 polymer ?
#
loop_
_entity_poly.entity_id
_entity_poly.type
_entity_poly.pdbx_seq_one_letter_code
_entity_poly.pdbx_strand_id
1 'polypeptide(L)'
;MHRVPIGDSLDLHSFRPQDVRSVVEEYLVQAHVRGFVEVRLIHGRGIGVQRASVQALLAAHPLVAAYADAPEDRGGRGATVVRLRRAPG
;
A
#
# COMPACT_ATOMS: atom_id res chain seq x y z
N MET A 1 5.26 -18.26 -1.15
CA MET A 1 4.16 -17.42 -1.61
C MET A 1 3.46 -16.80 -0.41
N HIS A 2 3.24 -15.52 -0.43
CA HIS A 2 2.60 -14.82 0.67
C HIS A 2 1.09 -14.82 0.51
N ARG A 3 0.41 -15.02 1.63
CA ARG A 3 -1.04 -14.88 1.64
C ARG A 3 -1.36 -13.44 2.02
N VAL A 4 -1.92 -12.70 1.08
CA VAL A 4 -2.23 -11.29 1.27
C VAL A 4 -3.72 -11.16 1.57
N PRO A 5 -4.10 -10.64 2.74
CA PRO A 5 -5.52 -10.41 3.02
C PRO A 5 -6.07 -9.32 2.12
N ILE A 6 -7.29 -9.53 1.62
CA ILE A 6 -7.92 -8.60 0.70
C ILE A 6 -8.97 -7.79 1.46
N GLY A 7 -8.58 -6.61 1.85
CA GLY A 7 -9.43 -5.59 2.45
C GLY A 7 -8.93 -4.24 1.98
N ASP A 8 -9.46 -3.18 2.55
CA ASP A 8 -9.08 -1.82 2.15
C ASP A 8 -7.82 -1.33 2.87
N SER A 9 -7.21 -2.15 3.71
CA SER A 9 -5.94 -1.81 4.34
C SER A 9 -5.07 -3.05 4.49
N LEU A 10 -3.76 -2.84 4.52
CA LEU A 10 -2.77 -3.88 4.68
C LEU A 10 -1.74 -3.42 5.68
N ASP A 11 -1.57 -4.21 6.76
CA ASP A 11 -0.55 -3.94 7.77
C ASP A 11 0.74 -4.65 7.40
N LEU A 12 1.77 -3.87 7.10
CA LEU A 12 3.06 -4.41 6.66
C LEU A 12 3.91 -4.94 7.81
N HIS A 13 3.52 -4.71 9.07
CA HIS A 13 4.28 -5.21 10.21
C HIS A 13 4.32 -6.74 10.26
N SER A 14 3.35 -7.41 9.66
CA SER A 14 3.28 -8.87 9.65
C SER A 14 4.28 -9.52 8.69
N PHE A 15 4.97 -8.73 7.88
CA PHE A 15 5.86 -9.25 6.84
C PHE A 15 7.29 -8.81 7.10
N ARG A 16 8.24 -9.64 6.64
CA ARG A 16 9.65 -9.30 6.75
C ARG A 16 9.98 -8.17 5.77
N PRO A 17 10.93 -7.29 6.12
CA PRO A 17 11.27 -6.16 5.24
C PRO A 17 11.60 -6.58 3.80
N GLN A 18 12.30 -7.69 3.61
CA GLN A 18 12.66 -8.16 2.27
C GLN A 18 11.45 -8.65 1.46
N ASP A 19 10.33 -8.92 2.11
CA ASP A 19 9.12 -9.40 1.44
C ASP A 19 8.12 -8.26 1.14
N VAL A 20 8.33 -7.08 1.72
CA VAL A 20 7.35 -5.99 1.64
C VAL A 20 7.06 -5.60 0.21
N ARG A 21 8.07 -5.51 -0.64
CA ARG A 21 7.87 -5.13 -2.04
C ARG A 21 6.94 -6.09 -2.76
N SER A 22 7.21 -7.40 -2.67
CA SER A 22 6.37 -8.41 -3.32
C SER A 22 4.96 -8.40 -2.76
N VAL A 23 4.83 -8.24 -1.44
CA VAL A 23 3.54 -8.23 -0.77
C VAL A 23 2.71 -7.04 -1.23
N VAL A 24 3.31 -5.85 -1.29
CA VAL A 24 2.60 -4.65 -1.73
C VAL A 24 2.18 -4.78 -3.19
N GLU A 25 3.07 -5.26 -4.06
CA GLU A 25 2.73 -5.46 -5.47
C GLU A 25 1.55 -6.41 -5.64
N GLU A 26 1.57 -7.54 -4.94
CA GLU A 26 0.48 -8.50 -5.01
C GLU A 26 -0.82 -7.91 -4.47
N TYR A 27 -0.74 -7.20 -3.35
CA TYR A 27 -1.91 -6.58 -2.75
C TYR A 27 -2.56 -5.57 -3.71
N LEU A 28 -1.75 -4.71 -4.34
CA LEU A 28 -2.28 -3.70 -5.26
C LEU A 28 -2.97 -4.35 -6.47
N VAL A 29 -2.41 -5.42 -7.01
CA VAL A 29 -3.02 -6.15 -8.12
C VAL A 29 -4.36 -6.74 -7.68
N GLN A 30 -4.41 -7.41 -6.53
CA GLN A 30 -5.63 -8.02 -6.04
C GLN A 30 -6.70 -6.99 -5.72
N ALA A 31 -6.31 -5.88 -5.09
CA ALA A 31 -7.25 -4.80 -4.79
C ALA A 31 -7.82 -4.19 -6.07
N HIS A 32 -6.99 -4.00 -7.07
CA HIS A 32 -7.41 -3.46 -8.36
C HIS A 32 -8.39 -4.40 -9.06
N VAL A 33 -8.10 -5.70 -9.06
CA VAL A 33 -8.97 -6.70 -9.66
C VAL A 33 -10.34 -6.72 -8.98
N ARG A 34 -10.37 -6.50 -7.67
CA ARG A 34 -11.63 -6.50 -6.90
C ARG A 34 -12.37 -5.16 -6.94
N GLY A 35 -11.83 -4.19 -7.67
CA GLY A 35 -12.51 -2.91 -7.87
C GLY A 35 -12.30 -1.89 -6.76
N PHE A 36 -11.34 -2.09 -5.87
CA PHE A 36 -11.03 -1.08 -4.86
C PHE A 36 -10.49 0.18 -5.53
N VAL A 37 -10.99 1.32 -5.10
CA VAL A 37 -10.55 2.62 -5.61
C VAL A 37 -9.44 3.18 -4.74
N GLU A 38 -9.49 2.89 -3.44
CA GLU A 38 -8.54 3.43 -2.48
C GLU A 38 -8.21 2.36 -1.45
N VAL A 39 -6.92 2.24 -1.11
CA VAL A 39 -6.45 1.34 -0.08
C VAL A 39 -5.45 2.06 0.82
N ARG A 40 -5.14 1.47 1.97
CA ARG A 40 -4.20 2.04 2.92
C ARG A 40 -3.14 1.01 3.28
N LEU A 41 -1.88 1.43 3.22
CA LEU A 41 -0.74 0.59 3.60
C LEU A 41 -0.18 1.10 4.91
N ILE A 42 -0.14 0.25 5.93
CA ILE A 42 0.30 0.62 7.28
C ILE A 42 1.74 0.13 7.44
N HIS A 43 2.69 1.06 7.42
CA HIS A 43 4.12 0.75 7.52
C HIS A 43 4.74 1.16 8.85
N GLY A 44 3.98 1.89 9.68
CA GLY A 44 4.49 2.37 10.96
C GLY A 44 5.25 3.68 10.83
N ARG A 45 5.41 4.36 11.96
CA ARG A 45 6.08 5.66 11.97
C ARG A 45 7.61 5.54 11.97
N GLY A 46 8.16 4.64 12.76
CA GLY A 46 9.59 4.36 12.81
C GLY A 46 10.50 5.52 12.44
N ILE A 47 11.62 5.21 11.81
CA ILE A 47 12.57 6.22 11.31
C ILE A 47 12.26 6.64 9.87
N GLY A 48 11.16 6.19 9.32
CA GLY A 48 10.71 6.59 7.99
C GLY A 48 11.31 5.81 6.82
N VAL A 49 12.20 4.86 7.08
CA VAL A 49 12.83 4.08 6.00
C VAL A 49 11.79 3.28 5.22
N GLN A 50 10.92 2.58 5.94
CA GLN A 50 9.91 1.76 5.30
C GLN A 50 8.89 2.61 4.55
N ARG A 51 8.49 3.75 5.14
CA ARG A 51 7.60 4.69 4.47
C ARG A 51 8.20 5.15 3.15
N ALA A 52 9.48 5.56 3.15
CA ALA A 52 10.15 6.03 1.95
C ALA A 52 10.21 4.94 0.87
N SER A 53 10.55 3.71 1.28
CA SER A 53 10.61 2.58 0.35
C SER A 53 9.26 2.27 -0.27
N VAL A 54 8.20 2.27 0.53
CA VAL A 54 6.84 2.02 0.06
C VAL A 54 6.41 3.12 -0.90
N GLN A 55 6.64 4.39 -0.55
CA GLN A 55 6.22 5.49 -1.41
C GLN A 55 7.00 5.53 -2.72
N ALA A 56 8.27 5.16 -2.70
CA ALA A 56 9.05 5.04 -3.93
C ALA A 56 8.48 3.95 -4.86
N LEU A 57 8.10 2.83 -4.29
CA LEU A 57 7.46 1.76 -5.05
C LEU A 57 6.14 2.23 -5.67
N LEU A 58 5.32 2.92 -4.87
CA LEU A 58 4.04 3.44 -5.34
C LEU A 58 4.20 4.44 -6.47
N ALA A 59 5.21 5.31 -6.37
CA ALA A 59 5.46 6.32 -7.40
C ALA A 59 5.75 5.70 -8.76
N ALA A 60 6.32 4.49 -8.77
CA ALA A 60 6.68 3.79 -10.01
C ALA A 60 5.65 2.75 -10.44
N HIS A 61 4.59 2.52 -9.64
CA HIS A 61 3.67 1.42 -9.92
C HIS A 61 2.57 1.85 -10.90
N PRO A 62 2.34 1.08 -11.97
CA PRO A 62 1.39 1.47 -13.01
C PRO A 62 -0.07 1.51 -12.55
N LEU A 63 -0.44 0.80 -11.49
CA LEU A 63 -1.81 0.78 -11.00
C LEU A 63 -2.11 1.93 -10.02
N VAL A 64 -1.10 2.70 -9.63
CA VAL A 64 -1.26 3.78 -8.64
C VAL A 64 -1.50 5.10 -9.35
N ALA A 65 -2.65 5.72 -9.07
CA ALA A 65 -2.97 7.04 -9.59
C ALA A 65 -2.38 8.15 -8.71
N ALA A 66 -2.41 7.94 -7.39
CA ALA A 66 -1.88 8.90 -6.43
C ALA A 66 -1.64 8.23 -5.09
N TYR A 67 -0.79 8.82 -4.25
CA TYR A 67 -0.59 8.36 -2.89
C TYR A 67 -0.26 9.56 -2.00
N ALA A 68 -0.52 9.42 -0.70
CA ALA A 68 -0.23 10.47 0.28
C ALA A 68 -0.18 9.86 1.67
N ASP A 69 0.40 10.58 2.62
CA ASP A 69 0.30 10.21 4.03
C ASP A 69 -1.17 10.15 4.42
N ALA A 70 -1.54 9.17 5.26
CA ALA A 70 -2.89 9.07 5.75
C ALA A 70 -3.23 10.26 6.66
N PRO A 71 -4.52 10.61 6.79
CA PRO A 71 -4.94 11.59 7.81
C PRO A 71 -4.53 11.13 9.21
N GLU A 72 -4.39 12.06 10.14
CA GLU A 72 -3.94 11.74 11.50
C GLU A 72 -4.81 10.71 12.19
N ASP A 73 -6.12 10.75 11.95
CA ASP A 73 -7.06 9.80 12.54
C ASP A 73 -7.05 8.44 11.83
N ARG A 74 -6.25 8.27 10.79
CA ARG A 74 -6.15 7.04 10.02
C ARG A 74 -4.70 6.54 9.90
N GLY A 75 -3.86 6.94 10.83
CA GLY A 75 -2.48 6.48 10.90
C GLY A 75 -1.43 7.55 10.65
N GLY A 76 -1.81 8.72 10.13
CA GLY A 76 -0.87 9.80 9.87
C GLY A 76 0.31 9.33 9.04
N ARG A 77 1.52 9.70 9.46
CA ARG A 77 2.75 9.31 8.76
C ARG A 77 3.10 7.83 8.90
N GLY A 78 2.36 7.09 9.73
CA GLY A 78 2.53 5.65 9.87
C GLY A 78 1.80 4.84 8.82
N ALA A 79 1.04 5.50 7.94
CA ALA A 79 0.30 4.83 6.88
C ALA A 79 0.29 5.68 5.62
N THR A 80 0.13 5.03 4.47
CA THR A 80 0.03 5.71 3.18
C THR A 80 -1.30 5.31 2.53
N VAL A 81 -2.08 6.31 2.14
CA VAL A 81 -3.31 6.10 1.38
C VAL A 81 -2.94 6.04 -0.09
N VAL A 82 -3.45 5.04 -0.79
CA VAL A 82 -3.15 4.81 -2.20
C VAL A 82 -4.46 4.85 -2.97
N ARG A 83 -4.51 5.72 -3.98
CA ARG A 83 -5.62 5.74 -4.92
C ARG A 83 -5.22 4.93 -6.14
N LEU A 84 -6.04 3.94 -6.49
CA LEU A 84 -5.79 3.07 -7.62
C LEU A 84 -6.42 3.64 -8.89
N ARG A 85 -5.80 3.35 -10.03
CA ARG A 85 -6.38 3.70 -11.32
C ARG A 85 -7.62 2.85 -11.53
N ARG A 86 -8.59 3.41 -12.26
CA ARG A 86 -9.79 2.65 -12.60
C ARG A 86 -9.41 1.53 -13.56
N ALA A 87 -10.02 0.37 -13.37
CA ALA A 87 -9.92 -0.70 -14.33
C ALA A 87 -10.58 -0.23 -15.64
N PRO A 88 -10.00 -0.57 -16.80
CA PRO A 88 -10.64 -0.27 -18.07
C PRO A 88 -11.98 -0.99 -18.12
N GLY A 89 -12.99 -0.23 -18.40
CA GLY A 89 -14.30 -0.64 -18.27
C GLY A 89 -15.10 -1.37 -19.13
#